data_52cb0062663d94e322aee330e207339a
#
_entry.id   52cb0062663d94e322aee330e207339a
#
_cell.length_a   1.000
_cell.length_b   1.000
_cell.length_c   1.000
_cell.angle_alpha   90.00
_cell.angle_beta   90.00
_cell.angle_gamma   90.00
#
_symmetry.space_group_name_H-M   'P 1'
#
loop_
_entity.id
_entity.type
_entity.pdbx_description
1 polymer ?
#
loop_
_entity_poly.entity_id
_entity_poly.type
_entity_poly.pdbx_seq_one_letter_code
_entity_poly.pdbx_strand_id
1 'polypeptide(L)'
;MFLHRGNPAAPAFWDWKSLGEVYADTARPADAEPIVAMVERHEGAESAAIARHWLERRPDGFAAFRGRGAEPVGFLAQLPLHATGEEERAGDPGARAMWAHAQRHGAPRPGDEVLACRFAMDRDAYQSPSRSFNVVTMRSTQEWLKRPRLAWYYIAFADPDAMAPLMAYIGFRRAPDADFDVGGRSYGVYAHDWRREGGAEWLERMGGRELGGEPPADAGRDEPEPLALAQTEFAAAVRRALRALHNRGELAANPLLRSRMLRDRPGDAVDALRDLVEDAVESLRADPRDARLLRALDRTYVRPAPTQEAAAELLGLPFSTYRGHLTRGVERVVDRLWQRELYGN
;
A
#
# COMPACT_ATOMS: atom_id res chain seq x y z
N MET A 1 17.37 2.16 -13.54
CA MET A 1 18.55 1.44 -13.00
C MET A 1 19.89 1.87 -13.62
N PHE A 2 19.94 2.17 -14.88
CA PHE A 2 21.22 2.54 -15.54
C PHE A 2 21.67 3.99 -15.32
N LEU A 3 20.79 4.84 -14.90
CA LEU A 3 20.99 6.32 -14.83
C LEU A 3 21.59 6.81 -13.50
N HIS A 4 21.54 6.01 -12.45
CA HIS A 4 21.97 6.44 -11.09
C HIS A 4 23.48 6.43 -10.83
N ARG A 5 24.32 6.42 -11.84
CA ARG A 5 25.78 6.44 -11.64
C ARG A 5 26.28 7.66 -10.85
N GLY A 6 25.51 8.73 -10.84
CA GLY A 6 25.80 9.96 -10.10
C GLY A 6 25.15 10.12 -8.74
N ASN A 7 24.25 9.20 -8.34
CA ASN A 7 23.56 9.29 -7.06
C ASN A 7 24.43 8.69 -5.94
N PRO A 8 24.73 9.40 -4.85
CA PRO A 8 25.60 8.91 -3.78
C PRO A 8 25.01 7.70 -3.02
N ALA A 9 23.70 7.50 -3.03
CA ALA A 9 23.06 6.38 -2.35
C ALA A 9 23.03 5.10 -3.18
N ALA A 10 22.77 5.19 -4.49
CA ALA A 10 22.51 4.03 -5.33
C ALA A 10 23.74 3.13 -5.61
N PRO A 11 24.94 3.63 -5.95
CA PRO A 11 26.09 2.80 -6.28
C PRO A 11 26.57 1.88 -5.15
N ALA A 12 26.29 2.26 -3.90
CA ALA A 12 26.69 1.47 -2.73
C ALA A 12 25.87 0.18 -2.55
N PHE A 13 24.71 0.07 -3.19
CA PHE A 13 23.77 -1.03 -2.97
C PHE A 13 23.70 -2.03 -4.14
N TRP A 14 24.34 -1.76 -5.27
CA TRP A 14 24.32 -2.67 -6.42
C TRP A 14 25.72 -3.12 -6.81
N ASP A 15 25.85 -4.41 -7.04
CA ASP A 15 27.04 -4.96 -7.68
C ASP A 15 26.91 -4.88 -9.22
N TRP A 16 27.30 -3.73 -9.76
CA TRP A 16 27.20 -3.45 -11.19
C TRP A 16 28.00 -4.41 -12.08
N LYS A 17 29.04 -5.05 -11.54
CA LYS A 17 29.90 -5.97 -12.31
C LYS A 17 29.23 -7.31 -12.53
N SER A 18 28.34 -7.71 -11.62
CA SER A 18 27.67 -9.00 -11.66
C SER A 18 26.22 -8.94 -12.20
N LEU A 19 25.83 -7.80 -12.81
CA LEU A 19 24.52 -7.67 -13.45
C LEU A 19 24.36 -8.72 -14.56
N GLY A 20 23.30 -9.54 -14.46
CA GLY A 20 23.01 -10.59 -15.44
C GLY A 20 23.73 -11.92 -15.20
N GLU A 21 24.56 -12.05 -14.15
CA GLU A 21 25.20 -13.33 -13.79
C GLU A 21 24.24 -14.32 -13.14
N VAL A 22 23.15 -13.84 -12.56
CA VAL A 22 22.10 -14.65 -11.93
C VAL A 22 20.73 -14.24 -12.41
N TYR A 23 19.82 -15.20 -12.40
CA TYR A 23 18.40 -15.02 -12.72
C TYR A 23 17.53 -15.60 -11.60
N ALA A 24 16.32 -15.10 -11.47
CA ALA A 24 15.32 -15.64 -10.55
C ALA A 24 14.49 -16.73 -11.25
N ASP A 25 14.31 -17.83 -10.55
CA ASP A 25 13.43 -18.94 -10.93
C ASP A 25 12.49 -19.24 -9.75
N THR A 26 11.34 -19.84 -9.99
CA THR A 26 10.49 -20.34 -8.91
C THR A 26 11.26 -21.39 -8.12
N ALA A 27 11.23 -21.31 -6.79
CA ALA A 27 11.88 -22.31 -5.96
C ALA A 27 11.25 -23.70 -6.20
N ARG A 28 12.10 -24.71 -6.35
CA ARG A 28 11.74 -26.10 -6.57
C ARG A 28 11.79 -26.85 -5.24
N PRO A 29 11.12 -27.99 -5.09
CA PRO A 29 11.24 -28.79 -3.87
C PRO A 29 12.69 -29.11 -3.48
N ALA A 30 13.59 -29.33 -4.46
CA ALA A 30 15.02 -29.58 -4.23
C ALA A 30 15.80 -28.38 -3.69
N ASP A 31 15.24 -27.16 -3.77
CA ASP A 31 15.87 -25.94 -3.24
C ASP A 31 15.57 -25.72 -1.77
N ALA A 32 14.63 -26.46 -1.18
CA ALA A 32 14.18 -26.23 0.19
C ALA A 32 15.33 -26.35 1.20
N GLU A 33 16.10 -27.45 1.17
CA GLU A 33 17.21 -27.63 2.11
C GLU A 33 18.36 -26.63 1.86
N PRO A 34 18.79 -26.31 0.61
CA PRO A 34 19.73 -25.24 0.36
C PRO A 34 19.26 -23.86 0.88
N ILE A 35 17.98 -23.51 0.70
CA ILE A 35 17.39 -22.25 1.23
C ILE A 35 17.45 -22.23 2.76
N VAL A 36 16.98 -23.30 3.41
CA VAL A 36 16.99 -23.40 4.87
C VAL A 36 18.43 -23.33 5.41
N ALA A 37 19.38 -23.97 4.77
CA ALA A 37 20.79 -23.92 5.16
C ALA A 37 21.39 -22.50 5.03
N MET A 38 20.97 -21.72 4.02
CA MET A 38 21.38 -20.31 3.91
C MET A 38 20.82 -19.48 5.09
N VAL A 39 19.56 -19.69 5.45
CA VAL A 39 18.95 -18.98 6.60
C VAL A 39 19.63 -19.38 7.89
N GLU A 40 19.89 -20.68 8.10
CA GLU A 40 20.57 -21.16 9.31
C GLU A 40 21.96 -20.56 9.46
N ARG A 41 22.73 -20.52 8.37
CA ARG A 41 24.07 -19.93 8.34
C ARG A 41 24.08 -18.45 8.73
N HIS A 42 23.12 -17.67 8.27
CA HIS A 42 23.12 -16.22 8.43
C HIS A 42 22.27 -15.73 9.61
N GLU A 43 21.18 -16.41 9.91
CA GLU A 43 20.18 -15.96 10.89
C GLU A 43 19.98 -16.94 12.07
N GLY A 44 20.52 -18.17 11.97
CA GLY A 44 20.43 -19.17 13.01
C GLY A 44 19.25 -20.14 12.87
N ALA A 45 19.22 -21.14 13.75
CA ALA A 45 18.30 -22.27 13.67
C ALA A 45 16.82 -21.88 13.81
N GLU A 46 16.49 -20.87 14.63
CA GLU A 46 15.10 -20.44 14.80
C GLU A 46 14.55 -19.79 13.53
N SER A 47 15.33 -18.90 12.87
CA SER A 47 14.97 -18.34 11.57
C SER A 47 14.89 -19.42 10.48
N ALA A 48 15.76 -20.42 10.51
CA ALA A 48 15.72 -21.57 9.60
C ALA A 48 14.43 -22.38 9.76
N ALA A 49 13.96 -22.58 10.99
CA ALA A 49 12.69 -23.24 11.26
C ALA A 49 11.50 -22.43 10.67
N ILE A 50 11.56 -21.10 10.77
CA ILE A 50 10.55 -20.21 10.16
C ILE A 50 10.60 -20.31 8.62
N ALA A 51 11.80 -20.34 8.03
CA ALA A 51 11.92 -20.52 6.58
C ALA A 51 11.32 -21.85 6.11
N ARG A 52 11.59 -22.96 6.84
CA ARG A 52 10.99 -24.27 6.57
C ARG A 52 9.46 -24.22 6.70
N HIS A 53 8.93 -23.60 7.75
CA HIS A 53 7.50 -23.41 7.96
C HIS A 53 6.82 -22.75 6.75
N TRP A 54 7.44 -21.73 6.16
CA TRP A 54 6.89 -21.04 4.99
C TRP A 54 7.09 -21.82 3.69
N LEU A 55 8.23 -22.50 3.50
CA LEU A 55 8.46 -23.36 2.33
C LEU A 55 7.43 -24.49 2.23
N GLU A 56 6.99 -25.04 3.36
CA GLU A 56 5.97 -26.09 3.40
C GLU A 56 4.56 -25.53 3.08
N ARG A 57 4.26 -24.31 3.48
CA ARG A 57 2.91 -23.74 3.38
C ARG A 57 2.72 -22.83 2.17
N ARG A 58 3.76 -22.12 1.80
CA ARG A 58 3.76 -21.11 0.73
C ARG A 58 5.00 -21.21 -0.16
N PRO A 59 5.25 -22.36 -0.79
CA PRO A 59 6.43 -22.54 -1.64
C PRO A 59 6.44 -21.57 -2.83
N ASP A 60 5.26 -21.15 -3.30
CA ASP A 60 5.05 -20.15 -4.35
C ASP A 60 5.53 -18.74 -3.98
N GLY A 61 5.68 -18.44 -2.68
CA GLY A 61 6.28 -17.21 -2.19
C GLY A 61 7.80 -17.15 -2.31
N PHE A 62 8.46 -18.25 -2.74
CA PHE A 62 9.91 -18.32 -2.80
C PHE A 62 10.42 -18.30 -4.25
N ALA A 63 11.42 -17.43 -4.50
CA ALA A 63 12.18 -17.39 -5.72
C ALA A 63 13.63 -17.75 -5.42
N ALA A 64 14.18 -18.75 -6.10
CA ALA A 64 15.57 -19.14 -6.03
C ALA A 64 16.40 -18.40 -7.09
N PHE A 65 17.57 -17.91 -6.72
CA PHE A 65 18.48 -17.23 -7.64
C PHE A 65 19.57 -18.20 -8.10
N ARG A 66 19.74 -18.30 -9.42
CA ARG A 66 20.63 -19.27 -10.04
C ARG A 66 21.67 -18.57 -10.91
N GLY A 67 22.90 -19.03 -10.76
CA GLY A 67 23.98 -18.72 -11.68
C GLY A 67 24.17 -19.86 -12.69
N ARG A 68 25.45 -20.17 -13.02
CA ARG A 68 25.82 -21.26 -13.95
C ARG A 68 25.61 -22.67 -13.35
N GLY A 69 25.47 -22.79 -12.04
CA GLY A 69 25.24 -24.06 -11.33
C GLY A 69 23.77 -24.38 -11.10
N ALA A 70 23.48 -25.61 -10.67
CA ALA A 70 22.13 -26.06 -10.37
C ALA A 70 21.62 -25.56 -9.01
N GLU A 71 22.54 -25.40 -8.05
CA GLU A 71 22.19 -24.93 -6.70
C GLU A 71 21.89 -23.44 -6.66
N PRO A 72 20.93 -23.01 -5.83
CA PRO A 72 20.64 -21.59 -5.63
C PRO A 72 21.84 -20.88 -4.97
N VAL A 73 22.16 -19.68 -5.49
CA VAL A 73 23.21 -18.80 -4.94
C VAL A 73 22.62 -17.72 -4.03
N GLY A 74 21.30 -17.66 -3.94
CA GLY A 74 20.52 -16.77 -3.10
C GLY A 74 19.05 -17.05 -3.31
N PHE A 75 18.21 -16.35 -2.56
CA PHE A 75 16.76 -16.46 -2.68
C PHE A 75 16.04 -15.21 -2.16
N LEU A 76 14.75 -15.14 -2.48
CA LEU A 76 13.80 -14.14 -1.99
C LEU A 76 12.53 -14.87 -1.55
N ALA A 77 12.04 -14.57 -0.34
CA ALA A 77 10.75 -15.01 0.16
C ALA A 77 9.80 -13.81 0.31
N GLN A 78 8.78 -13.78 -0.53
CA GLN A 78 7.72 -12.76 -0.53
C GLN A 78 6.41 -13.39 -0.10
N LEU A 79 6.00 -13.15 1.14
CA LEU A 79 4.84 -13.76 1.75
C LEU A 79 3.58 -12.93 1.50
N PRO A 80 2.52 -13.50 0.92
CA PRO A 80 1.25 -12.81 0.72
C PRO A 80 0.44 -12.79 2.02
N LEU A 81 0.74 -11.89 2.95
CA LEU A 81 0.13 -11.85 4.29
C LEU A 81 -1.39 -11.71 4.26
N HIS A 82 -1.96 -11.08 3.23
CA HIS A 82 -3.41 -10.98 3.03
C HIS A 82 -4.08 -12.34 2.75
N ALA A 83 -3.32 -13.31 2.23
CA ALA A 83 -3.79 -14.65 1.91
C ALA A 83 -3.41 -15.70 2.97
N THR A 84 -2.82 -15.28 4.10
CA THR A 84 -2.42 -16.18 5.19
C THR A 84 -3.42 -16.11 6.35
N GLY A 85 -3.67 -17.26 7.00
CA GLY A 85 -4.43 -17.35 8.22
C GLY A 85 -3.63 -16.89 9.46
N GLU A 86 -4.32 -16.70 10.58
CA GLU A 86 -3.68 -16.36 11.85
C GLU A 86 -2.72 -17.45 12.32
N GLU A 87 -3.11 -18.73 12.18
CA GLU A 87 -2.27 -19.88 12.53
C GLU A 87 -0.97 -19.95 11.71
N GLU A 88 -1.03 -19.62 10.41
CA GLU A 88 0.17 -19.58 9.57
C GLU A 88 1.12 -18.47 10.04
N ARG A 89 0.58 -17.28 10.35
CA ARG A 89 1.37 -16.15 10.85
C ARG A 89 1.89 -16.36 12.28
N ALA A 90 1.20 -17.18 13.09
CA ALA A 90 1.61 -17.46 14.46
C ALA A 90 3.02 -18.06 14.56
N GLY A 91 3.43 -18.82 13.53
CA GLY A 91 4.76 -19.42 13.44
C GLY A 91 5.89 -18.45 13.09
N ASP A 92 5.61 -17.18 12.77
CA ASP A 92 6.60 -16.19 12.38
C ASP A 92 6.35 -14.84 13.07
N PRO A 93 7.19 -14.43 14.04
CA PRO A 93 7.08 -13.13 14.70
C PRO A 93 7.07 -11.96 13.73
N GLY A 94 7.86 -12.03 12.64
CA GLY A 94 7.93 -10.97 11.63
C GLY A 94 6.63 -10.85 10.84
N ALA A 95 6.07 -11.96 10.37
CA ALA A 95 4.78 -11.95 9.66
C ALA A 95 3.64 -11.41 10.53
N ARG A 96 3.62 -11.75 11.84
CA ARG A 96 2.66 -11.21 12.79
C ARG A 96 2.81 -9.71 12.99
N ALA A 97 4.05 -9.24 13.20
CA ALA A 97 4.33 -7.83 13.45
C ALA A 97 3.97 -6.96 12.24
N MET A 98 4.34 -7.36 11.03
CA MET A 98 4.02 -6.65 9.78
C MET A 98 2.51 -6.63 9.52
N TRP A 99 1.80 -7.74 9.76
CA TRP A 99 0.34 -7.77 9.64
C TRP A 99 -0.34 -6.88 10.67
N ALA A 100 0.10 -6.91 11.93
CA ALA A 100 -0.43 -6.03 12.99
C ALA A 100 -0.20 -4.55 12.68
N HIS A 101 0.97 -4.20 12.10
CA HIS A 101 1.26 -2.85 11.62
C HIS A 101 0.28 -2.44 10.51
N ALA A 102 0.05 -3.30 9.50
CA ALA A 102 -0.91 -3.01 8.44
C ALA A 102 -2.31 -2.73 8.99
N GLN A 103 -2.76 -3.52 9.97
CA GLN A 103 -4.07 -3.34 10.60
C GLN A 103 -4.18 -2.01 11.37
N ARG A 104 -3.11 -1.56 12.02
CA ARG A 104 -3.11 -0.32 12.81
C ARG A 104 -2.96 0.94 11.97
N HIS A 105 -2.08 0.91 10.94
CA HIS A 105 -1.69 2.11 10.18
C HIS A 105 -2.44 2.29 8.85
N GLY A 106 -3.32 1.38 8.55
CA GLY A 106 -4.18 1.41 7.36
C GLY A 106 -4.58 -0.01 7.00
N ALA A 107 -5.66 -0.48 7.64
CA ALA A 107 -6.16 -1.83 7.45
C ALA A 107 -6.39 -2.12 5.95
N PRO A 108 -5.95 -3.29 5.45
CA PRO A 108 -6.22 -3.68 4.09
C PRO A 108 -7.71 -3.71 3.80
N ARG A 109 -8.11 -3.18 2.67
CA ARG A 109 -9.49 -3.18 2.18
C ARG A 109 -9.81 -4.56 1.57
N PRO A 110 -11.08 -4.93 1.41
CA PRO A 110 -11.42 -6.16 0.69
C PRO A 110 -10.79 -6.21 -0.70
N GLY A 111 -9.99 -7.24 -0.95
CA GLY A 111 -9.23 -7.43 -2.19
C GLY A 111 -7.88 -6.70 -2.25
N ASP A 112 -7.48 -5.95 -1.23
CA ASP A 112 -6.13 -5.40 -1.15
C ASP A 112 -5.11 -6.50 -0.85
N GLU A 113 -3.91 -6.32 -1.38
CA GLU A 113 -2.79 -7.23 -1.18
C GLU A 113 -1.78 -6.64 -0.18
N VAL A 114 -1.25 -7.51 0.67
CA VAL A 114 -0.16 -7.19 1.61
C VAL A 114 0.94 -8.19 1.38
N LEU A 115 2.12 -7.71 1.01
CA LEU A 115 3.30 -8.54 0.79
C LEU A 115 4.39 -8.23 1.80
N ALA A 116 5.08 -9.25 2.27
CA ALA A 116 6.24 -9.15 3.12
C ALA A 116 7.45 -9.84 2.47
N CYS A 117 8.49 -9.08 2.15
CA CYS A 117 9.81 -9.61 1.88
C CYS A 117 10.41 -10.05 3.22
N ARG A 118 10.13 -11.29 3.62
CA ARG A 118 10.53 -11.82 4.94
C ARG A 118 11.96 -12.26 4.98
N PHE A 119 12.44 -12.87 3.89
CA PHE A 119 13.81 -13.26 3.69
C PHE A 119 14.27 -12.81 2.30
N ALA A 120 15.46 -12.25 2.25
CA ALA A 120 16.16 -11.96 1.00
C ALA A 120 17.64 -12.05 1.29
N MET A 121 18.35 -12.97 0.65
CA MET A 121 19.78 -13.14 0.91
C MET A 121 20.56 -13.76 -0.24
N ASP A 122 21.82 -13.41 -0.31
CA ASP A 122 22.86 -14.12 -1.05
C ASP A 122 23.48 -15.18 -0.14
N ARG A 123 23.90 -16.31 -0.69
CA ARG A 123 24.50 -17.41 0.03
C ARG A 123 25.73 -17.01 0.82
N ASP A 124 26.53 -16.10 0.29
CA ASP A 124 27.82 -15.73 0.86
C ASP A 124 27.82 -14.30 1.43
N ALA A 125 27.11 -13.36 0.76
CA ALA A 125 27.07 -11.95 1.12
C ALA A 125 25.87 -11.55 2.00
N TYR A 126 24.95 -12.48 2.30
CA TYR A 126 23.74 -12.22 3.07
C TYR A 126 22.90 -11.09 2.45
N GLN A 127 22.61 -10.00 3.19
CA GLN A 127 21.85 -8.83 2.77
C GLN A 127 22.74 -7.70 2.21
N SER A 128 24.03 -7.96 1.99
CA SER A 128 24.96 -6.97 1.43
C SER A 128 24.86 -6.92 -0.11
N PRO A 129 25.38 -5.83 -0.72
CA PRO A 129 25.45 -5.70 -2.17
C PRO A 129 26.08 -6.93 -2.83
N SER A 130 25.37 -7.53 -3.77
CA SER A 130 25.75 -8.78 -4.43
C SER A 130 24.93 -8.99 -5.71
N ARG A 131 25.32 -9.99 -6.50
CA ARG A 131 24.52 -10.44 -7.64
C ARG A 131 23.10 -10.83 -7.28
N SER A 132 22.89 -11.46 -6.11
CA SER A 132 21.56 -11.82 -5.61
C SER A 132 20.77 -10.60 -5.19
N PHE A 133 21.39 -9.61 -4.54
CA PHE A 133 20.72 -8.37 -4.15
C PHE A 133 20.22 -7.58 -5.36
N ASN A 134 20.95 -7.58 -6.47
CA ASN A 134 20.49 -7.00 -7.74
C ASN A 134 19.16 -7.64 -8.19
N VAL A 135 19.06 -8.98 -8.09
CA VAL A 135 17.85 -9.72 -8.48
C VAL A 135 16.70 -9.47 -7.49
N VAL A 136 16.99 -9.40 -6.17
CA VAL A 136 15.99 -9.01 -5.15
C VAL A 136 15.34 -7.68 -5.51
N THR A 137 16.15 -6.67 -5.83
CA THR A 137 15.64 -5.33 -6.18
C THR A 137 14.76 -5.37 -7.43
N MET A 138 15.21 -6.06 -8.49
CA MET A 138 14.43 -6.18 -9.72
C MET A 138 13.10 -6.92 -9.50
N ARG A 139 13.12 -8.03 -8.78
CA ARG A 139 11.90 -8.82 -8.48
C ARG A 139 10.92 -8.03 -7.63
N SER A 140 11.39 -7.37 -6.57
CA SER A 140 10.55 -6.52 -5.73
C SER A 140 9.90 -5.40 -6.54
N THR A 141 10.66 -4.70 -7.37
CA THR A 141 10.12 -3.65 -8.26
C THR A 141 9.06 -4.21 -9.22
N GLN A 142 9.28 -5.41 -9.79
CA GLN A 142 8.26 -6.05 -10.64
C GLN A 142 6.95 -6.32 -9.89
N GLU A 143 7.04 -6.78 -8.63
CA GLU A 143 5.84 -7.04 -7.82
C GLU A 143 5.09 -5.73 -7.53
N TRP A 144 5.77 -4.63 -7.23
CA TRP A 144 5.14 -3.33 -7.01
C TRP A 144 4.38 -2.82 -8.24
N LEU A 145 4.98 -2.99 -9.42
CA LEU A 145 4.38 -2.50 -10.68
C LEU A 145 3.26 -3.40 -11.22
N LYS A 146 3.30 -4.70 -10.95
CA LYS A 146 2.33 -5.67 -11.46
C LYS A 146 1.05 -5.78 -10.63
N ARG A 147 1.04 -5.26 -9.39
CA ARG A 147 -0.05 -5.45 -8.43
C ARG A 147 -0.81 -4.16 -8.18
N PRO A 148 -1.87 -3.87 -8.94
CA PRO A 148 -2.64 -2.62 -8.80
C PRO A 148 -3.41 -2.54 -7.47
N ARG A 149 -3.55 -3.66 -6.77
CA ARG A 149 -4.22 -3.76 -5.46
C ARG A 149 -3.25 -3.91 -4.30
N LEU A 150 -1.94 -3.75 -4.54
CA LEU A 150 -0.95 -3.76 -3.47
C LEU A 150 -1.19 -2.59 -2.52
N ALA A 151 -1.55 -2.89 -1.27
CA ALA A 151 -1.73 -1.89 -0.22
C ALA A 151 -0.42 -1.68 0.53
N TRP A 152 0.17 -2.74 1.04
CA TRP A 152 1.40 -2.69 1.81
C TRP A 152 2.47 -3.61 1.26
N TYR A 153 3.69 -3.12 1.25
CA TYR A 153 4.88 -3.93 1.04
C TYR A 153 5.87 -3.71 2.18
N TYR A 154 6.32 -4.80 2.79
CA TYR A 154 7.26 -4.81 3.91
C TYR A 154 8.58 -5.43 3.51
N ILE A 155 9.69 -4.94 4.09
CA ILE A 155 11.03 -5.52 3.94
C ILE A 155 11.68 -5.58 5.31
N ALA A 156 12.20 -6.75 5.69
CA ALA A 156 12.94 -6.95 6.94
C ALA A 156 14.45 -6.99 6.70
N PHE A 157 15.20 -6.29 7.55
CA PHE A 157 16.65 -6.26 7.54
C PHE A 157 17.23 -6.55 8.92
N ALA A 158 18.34 -7.29 8.95
CA ALA A 158 19.13 -7.50 10.16
C ALA A 158 19.92 -6.24 10.56
N ASP A 159 20.30 -5.42 9.57
CA ASP A 159 20.89 -4.09 9.77
C ASP A 159 20.03 -3.04 9.05
N PRO A 160 18.98 -2.53 9.72
CA PRO A 160 18.09 -1.56 9.13
C PRO A 160 18.77 -0.21 8.88
N ASP A 161 19.77 0.17 9.68
CA ASP A 161 20.44 1.46 9.57
C ASP A 161 21.33 1.50 8.32
N ALA A 162 22.02 0.41 8.02
CA ALA A 162 22.79 0.30 6.78
C ALA A 162 21.90 0.43 5.53
N MET A 163 20.63 0.02 5.61
CA MET A 163 19.67 0.08 4.50
C MET A 163 18.90 1.42 4.42
N ALA A 164 18.98 2.26 5.46
CA ALA A 164 18.21 3.50 5.55
C ALA A 164 18.36 4.42 4.31
N PRO A 165 19.56 4.65 3.74
CA PRO A 165 19.70 5.53 2.58
C PRO A 165 18.98 4.97 1.34
N LEU A 166 19.04 3.66 1.09
CA LEU A 166 18.36 3.02 -0.01
C LEU A 166 16.85 3.05 0.17
N MET A 167 16.37 2.73 1.37
CA MET A 167 14.94 2.71 1.68
C MET A 167 14.32 4.10 1.56
N ALA A 168 14.98 5.13 2.09
CA ALA A 168 14.55 6.53 1.91
C ALA A 168 14.53 6.94 0.43
N TYR A 169 15.55 6.52 -0.34
CA TYR A 169 15.62 6.82 -1.76
C TYR A 169 14.44 6.23 -2.55
N ILE A 170 14.04 4.99 -2.28
CA ILE A 170 12.91 4.34 -2.94
C ILE A 170 11.55 4.63 -2.29
N GLY A 171 11.51 5.46 -1.23
CA GLY A 171 10.29 5.91 -0.57
C GLY A 171 9.72 4.96 0.48
N PHE A 172 10.52 4.02 0.97
CA PHE A 172 10.15 3.18 2.10
C PHE A 172 10.47 3.88 3.42
N ARG A 173 9.60 3.70 4.41
CA ARG A 173 9.73 4.29 5.75
C ARG A 173 9.98 3.22 6.81
N ARG A 174 10.74 3.59 7.84
CA ARG A 174 10.88 2.74 9.02
C ARG A 174 9.50 2.50 9.65
N ALA A 175 9.27 1.26 10.06
CA ALA A 175 8.08 0.82 10.78
C ALA A 175 8.49 0.16 12.11
N PRO A 176 8.94 0.95 13.12
CA PRO A 176 9.53 0.40 14.34
C PRO A 176 8.58 -0.50 15.13
N ASP A 177 7.26 -0.28 15.03
CA ASP A 177 6.24 -1.10 15.65
C ASP A 177 5.93 -2.41 14.88
N ALA A 178 6.62 -2.63 13.75
CA ALA A 178 6.68 -3.89 13.04
C ALA A 178 8.02 -4.61 13.22
N ASP A 179 8.96 -4.05 13.97
CA ASP A 179 10.22 -4.72 14.31
C ASP A 179 9.95 -6.00 15.11
N PHE A 180 10.84 -6.97 14.99
CA PHE A 180 10.67 -8.26 15.64
C PHE A 180 12.01 -8.92 15.96
N ASP A 181 11.96 -9.86 16.90
CA ASP A 181 13.12 -10.64 17.34
C ASP A 181 12.93 -12.12 16.99
N VAL A 182 14.02 -12.76 16.54
CA VAL A 182 14.11 -14.22 16.31
C VAL A 182 15.50 -14.69 16.71
N GLY A 183 15.57 -15.70 17.57
CA GLY A 183 16.85 -16.30 17.96
C GLY A 183 17.80 -15.32 18.65
N GLY A 184 17.27 -14.34 19.38
CA GLY A 184 18.07 -13.29 20.05
C GLY A 184 18.62 -12.23 19.09
N ARG A 185 18.21 -12.21 17.83
CA ARG A 185 18.55 -11.19 16.85
C ARG A 185 17.33 -10.33 16.54
N SER A 186 17.52 -9.00 16.55
CA SER A 186 16.50 -8.02 16.16
C SER A 186 16.54 -7.75 14.68
N TYR A 187 15.35 -7.59 14.07
CA TYR A 187 15.16 -7.22 12.67
C TYR A 187 14.36 -5.95 12.59
N GLY A 188 14.86 -4.98 11.81
CA GLY A 188 14.16 -3.75 11.53
C GLY A 188 13.34 -3.83 10.25
N VAL A 189 12.15 -3.26 10.30
CA VAL A 189 11.19 -3.33 9.20
C VAL A 189 11.03 -1.97 8.51
N TYR A 190 11.02 -1.99 7.19
CA TYR A 190 10.61 -0.89 6.33
C TYR A 190 9.30 -1.22 5.65
N ALA A 191 8.43 -0.22 5.51
CA ALA A 191 7.12 -0.34 4.91
C ALA A 191 6.85 0.74 3.87
N HIS A 192 6.05 0.41 2.85
CA HIS A 192 5.50 1.37 1.90
C HIS A 192 4.01 1.12 1.70
N ASP A 193 3.20 2.17 1.82
CA ASP A 193 1.76 2.12 1.54
C ASP A 193 1.50 2.55 0.10
N TRP A 194 1.34 1.57 -0.80
CA TRP A 194 1.13 1.77 -2.23
C TRP A 194 -0.22 2.39 -2.59
N ARG A 195 -1.14 2.51 -1.63
CA ARG A 195 -2.41 3.21 -1.84
C ARG A 195 -2.21 4.73 -1.81
N ARG A 196 -1.11 5.20 -1.23
CA ARG A 196 -0.74 6.62 -1.16
C ARG A 196 -0.02 7.09 -2.42
N GLU A 197 0.77 6.22 -3.01
CA GLU A 197 1.51 6.46 -4.24
C GLU A 197 1.44 5.17 -5.08
N GLY A 198 0.77 5.20 -6.23
CA GLY A 198 0.67 4.04 -7.11
C GLY A 198 1.99 3.73 -7.82
N GLY A 199 2.10 2.50 -8.37
CA GLY A 199 3.35 2.07 -9.04
C GLY A 199 3.78 2.98 -10.20
N ALA A 200 2.83 3.58 -10.94
CA ALA A 200 3.13 4.52 -12.03
C ALA A 200 3.71 5.84 -11.49
N GLU A 201 3.08 6.43 -10.47
CA GLU A 201 3.55 7.66 -9.81
C GLU A 201 4.94 7.46 -9.18
N TRP A 202 5.12 6.31 -8.53
CA TRP A 202 6.42 5.93 -7.99
C TRP A 202 7.49 5.84 -9.09
N LEU A 203 7.16 5.26 -10.24
CA LEU A 203 8.07 5.13 -11.36
C LEU A 203 8.44 6.50 -11.96
N GLU A 204 7.48 7.42 -12.09
CA GLU A 204 7.73 8.80 -12.52
C GLU A 204 8.65 9.53 -11.54
N ARG A 205 8.40 9.41 -10.25
CA ARG A 205 9.25 9.99 -9.20
C ARG A 205 10.67 9.44 -9.24
N MET A 206 10.82 8.12 -9.43
CA MET A 206 12.13 7.51 -9.59
C MET A 206 12.83 8.00 -10.86
N GLY A 207 12.10 8.10 -11.98
CA GLY A 207 12.63 8.66 -13.23
C GLY A 207 13.08 10.10 -13.10
N GLY A 208 12.32 10.95 -12.40
CA GLY A 208 12.69 12.33 -12.11
C GLY A 208 13.99 12.42 -11.30
N ARG A 209 14.14 11.58 -10.27
CA ARG A 209 15.39 11.48 -9.49
C ARG A 209 16.57 11.02 -10.34
N GLU A 210 16.35 10.12 -11.30
CA GLU A 210 17.37 9.65 -12.22
C GLU A 210 17.87 10.70 -13.20
N LEU A 211 17.00 11.58 -13.64
CA LEU A 211 17.31 12.63 -14.60
C LEU A 211 17.93 13.88 -13.96
N GLY A 212 18.23 13.86 -12.65
CA GLY A 212 18.84 14.98 -11.94
C GLY A 212 17.85 16.11 -11.66
N GLY A 213 16.54 15.84 -11.75
CA GLY A 213 15.53 16.68 -11.15
C GLY A 213 15.76 16.73 -9.64
N GLU A 214 15.70 17.91 -9.02
CA GLU A 214 15.73 18.02 -7.57
C GLU A 214 14.75 17.01 -6.99
N PRO A 215 15.14 16.28 -5.94
CA PRO A 215 14.16 15.52 -5.18
C PRO A 215 13.08 16.54 -4.79
N PRO A 216 11.79 16.25 -5.03
CA PRO A 216 10.76 17.12 -4.48
C PRO A 216 11.13 17.32 -3.02
N ALA A 217 11.05 18.57 -2.55
CA ALA A 217 11.48 19.02 -1.23
C ALA A 217 10.63 18.40 -0.09
N ASP A 218 10.26 17.16 -0.22
CA ASP A 218 9.46 16.34 0.71
C ASP A 218 10.27 15.67 1.82
N ALA A 219 11.58 15.88 1.83
CA ALA A 219 12.39 15.53 2.99
C ALA A 219 12.24 16.59 4.09
N GLY A 220 11.02 16.97 4.47
CA GLY A 220 10.83 17.94 5.56
C GLY A 220 9.56 18.78 5.54
N ARG A 221 8.63 18.58 4.62
CA ARG A 221 7.33 19.23 4.73
C ARG A 221 6.38 18.38 5.58
N ASP A 222 5.88 19.00 6.64
CA ASP A 222 4.68 18.60 7.42
C ASP A 222 3.39 18.71 6.56
N GLU A 223 3.42 18.31 5.29
CA GLU A 223 2.16 18.09 4.58
C GLU A 223 1.53 16.83 5.15
N PRO A 224 0.27 16.93 5.60
CA PRO A 224 -0.40 15.81 6.21
C PRO A 224 -0.43 14.64 5.20
N GLU A 225 0.25 13.55 5.56
CA GLU A 225 0.33 12.36 4.72
C GLU A 225 -1.05 11.91 4.22
N PRO A 226 -1.17 11.51 2.95
CA PRO A 226 -2.39 10.89 2.46
C PRO A 226 -2.84 9.76 3.37
N LEU A 227 -4.10 9.76 3.76
CA LEU A 227 -4.67 8.78 4.69
C LEU A 227 -5.43 7.72 3.92
N ALA A 228 -4.96 6.48 3.95
CA ALA A 228 -5.69 5.35 3.40
C ALA A 228 -6.73 4.86 4.41
N LEU A 229 -7.94 5.39 4.32
CA LEU A 229 -9.06 4.98 5.18
C LEU A 229 -9.53 3.55 4.87
N ALA A 230 -9.90 2.78 5.90
CA ALA A 230 -10.67 1.57 5.73
C ALA A 230 -12.05 1.89 5.12
N GLN A 231 -12.69 0.92 4.45
CA GLN A 231 -13.96 1.17 3.76
C GLN A 231 -15.05 1.76 4.68
N THR A 232 -15.14 1.27 5.92
CA THR A 232 -16.11 1.74 6.91
C THR A 232 -15.83 3.17 7.36
N GLU A 233 -14.55 3.51 7.56
CA GLU A 233 -14.10 4.86 7.93
C GLU A 233 -14.29 5.83 6.78
N PHE A 234 -13.98 5.40 5.55
CA PHE A 234 -14.22 6.16 4.33
C PHE A 234 -15.71 6.48 4.17
N ALA A 235 -16.59 5.47 4.29
CA ALA A 235 -18.03 5.66 4.22
C ALA A 235 -18.54 6.63 5.31
N ALA A 236 -18.00 6.56 6.52
CA ALA A 236 -18.33 7.49 7.59
C ALA A 236 -17.86 8.92 7.28
N ALA A 237 -16.66 9.06 6.68
CA ALA A 237 -16.11 10.35 6.27
C ALA A 237 -16.93 11.00 5.13
N VAL A 238 -17.35 10.22 4.11
CA VAL A 238 -18.26 10.70 3.04
C VAL A 238 -19.59 11.15 3.62
N ARG A 239 -20.19 10.39 4.53
CA ARG A 239 -21.45 10.79 5.20
C ARG A 239 -21.30 12.07 6.02
N ARG A 240 -20.14 12.29 6.66
CA ARG A 240 -19.82 13.56 7.34
C ARG A 240 -19.67 14.70 6.35
N ALA A 241 -18.95 14.50 5.24
CA ALA A 241 -18.77 15.52 4.22
C ALA A 241 -20.11 15.96 3.61
N LEU A 242 -21.00 15.02 3.28
CA LEU A 242 -22.37 15.34 2.81
C LEU A 242 -23.14 16.23 3.80
N ARG A 243 -23.08 15.93 5.10
CA ARG A 243 -23.76 16.73 6.13
C ARG A 243 -23.12 18.10 6.33
N ALA A 244 -21.83 18.20 6.13
CA ALA A 244 -21.03 19.41 6.32
C ALA A 244 -20.86 20.24 5.04
N LEU A 245 -21.58 19.95 3.95
CA LEU A 245 -21.36 20.54 2.61
C LEU A 245 -21.33 22.07 2.63
N HIS A 246 -22.14 22.70 3.49
CA HIS A 246 -22.23 24.14 3.68
C HIS A 246 -21.47 24.66 4.91
N ASN A 247 -20.75 23.79 5.64
CA ASN A 247 -19.96 24.16 6.80
C ASN A 247 -18.46 23.93 6.53
N ARG A 248 -17.79 25.01 6.11
CA ARG A 248 -16.34 24.97 5.78
C ARG A 248 -15.49 24.47 6.94
N GLY A 249 -15.82 24.84 8.18
CA GLY A 249 -15.07 24.43 9.37
C GLY A 249 -15.12 22.91 9.61
N GLU A 250 -16.30 22.30 9.44
CA GLU A 250 -16.47 20.86 9.56
C GLU A 250 -15.83 20.10 8.38
N LEU A 251 -15.90 20.66 7.17
CA LEU A 251 -15.20 20.11 6.01
C LEU A 251 -13.69 20.14 6.21
N ALA A 252 -13.14 21.21 6.79
CA ALA A 252 -11.70 21.34 7.08
C ALA A 252 -11.19 20.29 8.08
N ALA A 253 -12.07 19.70 8.90
CA ALA A 253 -11.73 18.62 9.83
C ALA A 253 -12.00 17.22 9.23
N ASN A 254 -12.45 17.13 7.96
CA ASN A 254 -12.81 15.85 7.36
C ASN A 254 -11.56 15.05 6.92
N PRO A 255 -11.42 13.77 7.31
CA PRO A 255 -10.27 12.97 6.92
C PRO A 255 -10.14 12.73 5.40
N LEU A 256 -11.20 12.92 4.60
CA LEU A 256 -11.13 12.86 3.13
C LEU A 256 -10.21 13.93 2.54
N LEU A 257 -9.91 15.02 3.23
CA LEU A 257 -8.91 16.00 2.78
C LEU A 257 -7.52 15.39 2.55
N ARG A 258 -7.25 14.27 3.20
CA ARG A 258 -6.01 13.50 3.06
C ARG A 258 -6.17 12.29 2.14
N SER A 259 -7.29 12.18 1.40
CA SER A 259 -7.52 11.09 0.45
C SER A 259 -6.78 11.32 -0.86
N ARG A 260 -6.46 10.22 -1.55
CA ARG A 260 -5.81 10.25 -2.85
C ARG A 260 -6.59 11.06 -3.89
N MET A 261 -7.92 11.05 -3.81
CA MET A 261 -8.79 11.73 -4.77
C MET A 261 -8.61 13.26 -4.82
N LEU A 262 -8.02 13.86 -3.78
CA LEU A 262 -7.83 15.31 -3.67
C LEU A 262 -6.40 15.77 -3.95
N ARG A 263 -5.44 14.83 -4.03
CA ARG A 263 -4.02 15.15 -4.18
C ARG A 263 -3.72 16.07 -5.38
N ASP A 264 -4.33 15.78 -6.53
CA ASP A 264 -4.02 16.44 -7.80
C ASP A 264 -5.06 17.52 -8.17
N ARG A 265 -6.00 17.84 -7.27
CA ARG A 265 -6.97 18.89 -7.51
C ARG A 265 -6.36 20.26 -7.20
N PRO A 266 -6.36 21.20 -8.15
CA PRO A 266 -5.85 22.55 -7.92
C PRO A 266 -6.78 23.32 -6.99
N GLY A 267 -6.20 24.27 -6.22
CA GLY A 267 -6.95 25.19 -5.37
C GLY A 267 -6.97 24.78 -3.89
N ASP A 268 -7.93 25.36 -3.16
CA ASP A 268 -8.10 25.07 -1.73
C ASP A 268 -8.67 23.66 -1.52
N ALA A 269 -8.04 22.88 -0.64
CA ALA A 269 -8.40 21.49 -0.41
C ALA A 269 -9.84 21.30 0.12
N VAL A 270 -10.36 22.27 0.90
CA VAL A 270 -11.72 22.20 1.42
C VAL A 270 -12.75 22.45 0.32
N ASP A 271 -12.46 23.38 -0.57
CA ASP A 271 -13.32 23.65 -1.74
C ASP A 271 -13.26 22.47 -2.71
N ALA A 272 -12.08 21.90 -2.95
CA ALA A 272 -11.91 20.69 -3.77
C ALA A 272 -12.67 19.48 -3.19
N LEU A 273 -12.74 19.32 -1.86
CA LEU A 273 -13.55 18.29 -1.23
C LEU A 273 -15.04 18.53 -1.43
N ARG A 274 -15.49 19.78 -1.29
CA ARG A 274 -16.88 20.16 -1.56
C ARG A 274 -17.28 19.80 -2.98
N ASP A 275 -16.50 20.28 -3.95
CA ASP A 275 -16.73 20.04 -5.38
C ASP A 275 -16.74 18.54 -5.69
N LEU A 276 -15.82 17.77 -5.11
CA LEU A 276 -15.77 16.33 -5.27
C LEU A 276 -17.05 15.63 -4.82
N VAL A 277 -17.60 16.04 -3.68
CA VAL A 277 -18.84 15.46 -3.11
C VAL A 277 -20.05 15.89 -3.93
N GLU A 278 -20.11 17.14 -4.37
CA GLU A 278 -21.18 17.65 -5.25
C GLU A 278 -21.16 16.96 -6.63
N ASP A 279 -19.99 16.81 -7.24
CA ASP A 279 -19.79 16.06 -8.47
C ASP A 279 -20.27 14.61 -8.34
N ALA A 280 -19.97 13.96 -7.21
CA ALA A 280 -20.40 12.59 -6.96
C ALA A 280 -21.92 12.48 -6.83
N VAL A 281 -22.59 13.47 -6.21
CA VAL A 281 -24.06 13.55 -6.16
C VAL A 281 -24.64 13.78 -7.56
N GLU A 282 -24.11 14.76 -8.29
CA GLU A 282 -24.60 15.11 -9.63
C GLU A 282 -24.38 13.98 -10.64
N SER A 283 -23.32 13.20 -10.48
CA SER A 283 -23.04 12.04 -11.35
C SER A 283 -24.14 10.97 -11.35
N LEU A 284 -25.04 10.97 -10.33
CA LEU A 284 -26.22 10.10 -10.31
C LEU A 284 -27.23 10.43 -11.41
N ARG A 285 -27.14 11.61 -12.01
CA ARG A 285 -27.96 12.02 -13.17
C ARG A 285 -27.77 11.14 -14.39
N ALA A 286 -26.61 10.51 -14.52
CA ALA A 286 -26.28 9.65 -15.67
C ALA A 286 -27.17 8.40 -15.77
N ASP A 287 -27.71 7.90 -14.64
CA ASP A 287 -28.61 6.75 -14.61
C ASP A 287 -30.04 7.20 -14.29
N PRO A 288 -31.01 7.05 -15.19
CA PRO A 288 -32.42 7.39 -14.93
C PRO A 288 -33.02 6.68 -13.70
N ARG A 289 -32.49 5.50 -13.32
CA ARG A 289 -32.92 4.75 -12.14
C ARG A 289 -32.57 5.47 -10.85
N ASP A 290 -31.47 6.24 -10.85
CA ASP A 290 -30.97 7.00 -9.69
C ASP A 290 -31.63 8.41 -9.59
N ALA A 291 -32.48 8.83 -10.53
CA ALA A 291 -33.09 10.15 -10.56
C ALA A 291 -33.87 10.50 -9.27
N ARG A 292 -34.48 9.52 -8.62
CA ARG A 292 -35.20 9.71 -7.34
C ARG A 292 -34.22 9.88 -6.17
N LEU A 293 -33.10 9.19 -6.22
CA LEU A 293 -32.01 9.26 -5.24
C LEU A 293 -31.34 10.64 -5.32
N LEU A 294 -31.02 11.08 -6.54
CA LEU A 294 -30.45 12.41 -6.78
C LEU A 294 -31.33 13.52 -6.21
N ARG A 295 -32.66 13.49 -6.47
CA ARG A 295 -33.57 14.50 -5.92
C ARG A 295 -33.63 14.51 -4.40
N ALA A 296 -33.57 13.35 -3.75
CA ALA A 296 -33.54 13.25 -2.31
C ALA A 296 -32.24 13.82 -1.72
N LEU A 297 -31.08 13.50 -2.31
CA LEU A 297 -29.77 14.03 -1.94
C LEU A 297 -29.70 15.55 -2.15
N ASP A 298 -30.15 16.03 -3.29
CA ASP A 298 -30.18 17.47 -3.61
C ASP A 298 -30.96 18.27 -2.55
N ARG A 299 -32.17 17.81 -2.20
CA ARG A 299 -33.03 18.47 -1.21
C ARG A 299 -32.62 18.25 0.25
N THR A 300 -31.65 17.38 0.49
CA THR A 300 -31.09 17.19 1.84
C THR A 300 -29.76 17.89 2.04
N TYR A 301 -28.86 17.84 1.02
CA TYR A 301 -27.46 18.22 1.20
C TYR A 301 -26.99 19.35 0.29
N VAL A 302 -27.39 19.38 -1.00
CA VAL A 302 -26.88 20.38 -1.96
C VAL A 302 -27.69 21.67 -1.88
N ARG A 303 -29.02 21.58 -1.91
CA ARG A 303 -29.97 22.69 -1.76
C ARG A 303 -30.99 22.32 -0.69
N PRO A 304 -30.57 22.33 0.58
CA PRO A 304 -31.36 21.74 1.65
C PRO A 304 -32.67 22.47 1.88
N ALA A 305 -33.74 21.72 2.02
CA ALA A 305 -34.98 22.19 2.56
C ALA A 305 -34.82 22.40 4.09
N PRO A 306 -35.71 23.21 4.76
CA PRO A 306 -35.61 23.48 6.18
C PRO A 306 -35.61 22.21 7.06
N THR A 307 -36.38 21.20 6.67
CA THR A 307 -36.41 19.88 7.31
C THR A 307 -36.54 18.75 6.29
N GLN A 308 -36.27 17.52 6.71
CA GLN A 308 -36.46 16.36 5.85
C GLN A 308 -37.92 16.10 5.49
N GLU A 309 -38.84 16.44 6.37
CA GLU A 309 -40.28 16.40 6.12
C GLU A 309 -40.68 17.38 5.02
N ALA A 310 -40.19 18.63 5.10
CA ALA A 310 -40.40 19.63 4.03
C ALA A 310 -39.79 19.19 2.71
N ALA A 311 -38.62 18.53 2.72
CA ALA A 311 -38.01 17.96 1.53
C ALA A 311 -38.87 16.84 0.91
N ALA A 312 -39.45 15.96 1.74
CA ALA A 312 -40.36 14.90 1.29
C ALA A 312 -41.63 15.48 0.66
N GLU A 313 -42.20 16.48 1.27
CA GLU A 313 -43.40 17.20 0.80
C GLU A 313 -43.14 17.87 -0.55
N LEU A 314 -42.03 18.59 -0.70
CA LEU A 314 -41.59 19.22 -1.96
C LEU A 314 -41.42 18.22 -3.10
N LEU A 315 -41.06 16.98 -2.77
CA LEU A 315 -40.89 15.90 -3.75
C LEU A 315 -42.18 15.07 -3.97
N GLY A 316 -43.27 15.38 -3.24
CA GLY A 316 -44.52 14.63 -3.32
C GLY A 316 -44.37 13.17 -2.84
N LEU A 317 -43.53 12.90 -1.85
CA LEU A 317 -43.23 11.56 -1.38
C LEU A 317 -43.66 11.34 0.07
N PRO A 318 -44.15 10.14 0.44
CA PRO A 318 -44.26 9.74 1.84
C PRO A 318 -42.88 9.81 2.50
N PHE A 319 -42.83 10.29 3.76
CA PHE A 319 -41.56 10.48 4.48
C PHE A 319 -40.70 9.21 4.58
N SER A 320 -41.32 8.05 4.79
CA SER A 320 -40.61 6.75 4.81
C SER A 320 -39.96 6.43 3.46
N THR A 321 -40.66 6.70 2.35
CA THR A 321 -40.13 6.51 0.99
C THR A 321 -38.97 7.46 0.72
N TYR A 322 -39.12 8.73 1.11
CA TYR A 322 -38.07 9.74 1.01
C TYR A 322 -36.79 9.30 1.75
N ARG A 323 -36.92 8.87 3.02
CA ARG A 323 -35.80 8.34 3.80
C ARG A 323 -35.13 7.14 3.14
N GLY A 324 -35.92 6.22 2.57
CA GLY A 324 -35.39 5.08 1.81
C GLY A 324 -34.60 5.51 0.58
N HIS A 325 -35.08 6.53 -0.16
CA HIS A 325 -34.33 7.10 -1.29
C HIS A 325 -33.04 7.79 -0.83
N LEU A 326 -33.10 8.55 0.27
CA LEU A 326 -31.94 9.25 0.84
C LEU A 326 -30.84 8.26 1.26
N THR A 327 -31.20 7.22 2.00
CA THR A 327 -30.25 6.20 2.45
C THR A 327 -29.55 5.54 1.27
N ARG A 328 -30.32 5.06 0.28
CA ARG A 328 -29.76 4.45 -0.93
C ARG A 328 -28.93 5.44 -1.74
N GLY A 329 -29.33 6.70 -1.81
CA GLY A 329 -28.57 7.75 -2.47
C GLY A 329 -27.20 7.98 -1.83
N VAL A 330 -27.16 8.05 -0.50
CA VAL A 330 -25.90 8.16 0.25
C VAL A 330 -24.98 6.95 0.01
N GLU A 331 -25.53 5.74 0.01
CA GLU A 331 -24.78 4.53 -0.33
C GLU A 331 -24.18 4.59 -1.74
N ARG A 332 -24.94 5.04 -2.73
CA ARG A 332 -24.45 5.23 -4.11
C ARG A 332 -23.31 6.24 -4.20
N VAL A 333 -23.40 7.36 -3.49
CA VAL A 333 -22.32 8.37 -3.44
C VAL A 333 -21.08 7.75 -2.78
N VAL A 334 -21.24 7.04 -1.66
CA VAL A 334 -20.15 6.34 -1.00
C VAL A 334 -19.48 5.36 -1.95
N ASP A 335 -20.25 4.52 -2.64
CA ASP A 335 -19.72 3.51 -3.56
C ASP A 335 -18.94 4.14 -4.73
N ARG A 336 -19.47 5.24 -5.32
CA ARG A 336 -18.79 5.95 -6.41
C ARG A 336 -17.48 6.58 -5.98
N LEU A 337 -17.48 7.28 -4.85
CA LEU A 337 -16.27 7.87 -4.30
C LEU A 337 -15.28 6.79 -3.87
N TRP A 338 -15.78 5.66 -3.36
CA TRP A 338 -14.95 4.53 -3.01
C TRP A 338 -14.26 3.91 -4.24
N GLN A 339 -14.98 3.73 -5.35
CA GLN A 339 -14.39 3.25 -6.60
C GLN A 339 -13.33 4.23 -7.11
N ARG A 340 -13.58 5.53 -6.99
CA ARG A 340 -12.62 6.56 -7.38
C ARG A 340 -11.37 6.56 -6.49
N GLU A 341 -11.52 6.37 -5.19
CA GLU A 341 -10.40 6.23 -4.26
C GLU A 341 -9.55 5.00 -4.56
N LEU A 342 -10.18 3.90 -5.00
CA LEU A 342 -9.48 2.65 -5.30
C LEU A 342 -8.74 2.65 -6.64
N TYR A 343 -9.38 3.22 -7.70
CA TYR A 343 -8.93 3.01 -9.08
C TYR A 343 -8.47 4.28 -9.77
N GLY A 344 -8.69 5.45 -9.20
CA GLY A 344 -8.48 6.73 -9.85
C GLY A 344 -9.54 6.97 -10.95
N ASN A 345 -9.92 8.21 -11.20
CA ASN A 345 -10.51 8.71 -12.44
C ASN A 345 -10.93 10.13 -12.22
#